data_03c2ea8f1cd7cfdf155398c23022e954
#
_entry.id   03c2ea8f1cd7cfdf155398c23022e954
#
_cell.length_a   1.000
_cell.length_b   1.000
_cell.length_c   1.000
_cell.angle_alpha   90.00
_cell.angle_beta   90.00
_cell.angle_gamma   90.00
#
_symmetry.space_group_name_H-M   'P 1'
#
loop_
_entity.id
_entity.type
_entity.pdbx_description
1 polymer ?
#
loop_
_entity_poly.entity_id
_entity_poly.type
_entity_poly.pdbx_seq_one_letter_code
_entity_poly.pdbx_strand_id
1 'polypeptide(L)'
;MMNAIAFNTMTGAVSEYTGFGFQSITPTHAGSATGLFTLGGDTDAGLPIVATVTTGKQLWGGSLKKMLQMVYFSLKGSGTSAMTVHGESTAYSYPFPVRPTGQSRSKPGLGIRENYLAFGYSNADGADFQLDRIEVLVAESKTRRV
;
A
#
# COMPACT_ATOMS: atom_id res chain seq x y z
N MET A 1 11.32 22.82 0.64
CA MET A 1 11.20 21.46 1.23
C MET A 1 12.42 20.69 0.75
N MET A 2 13.19 20.12 1.67
CA MET A 2 14.42 19.40 1.30
C MET A 2 14.08 17.92 1.11
N ASN A 3 14.51 17.30 0.01
CA ASN A 3 14.33 15.89 -0.25
C ASN A 3 15.67 15.18 -0.07
N ALA A 4 15.65 13.92 0.37
CA ALA A 4 16.83 13.08 0.47
C ALA A 4 16.66 11.84 -0.42
N ILE A 5 17.75 11.39 -1.02
CA ILE A 5 17.79 10.14 -1.78
C ILE A 5 18.71 9.19 -1.02
N ALA A 6 18.20 8.02 -0.68
CA ALA A 6 18.96 6.94 -0.09
C ALA A 6 19.25 5.87 -1.15
N PHE A 7 20.50 5.49 -1.26
CA PHE A 7 20.96 4.45 -2.17
C PHE A 7 21.53 3.27 -1.38
N ASN A 8 20.97 2.09 -1.56
CA ASN A 8 21.49 0.87 -0.97
C ASN A 8 22.59 0.30 -1.88
N THR A 9 23.83 0.38 -1.45
CA THR A 9 24.98 -0.04 -2.23
C THR A 9 25.07 -1.56 -2.45
N MET A 10 24.38 -2.36 -1.65
CA MET A 10 24.38 -3.82 -1.79
C MET A 10 23.29 -4.31 -2.75
N THR A 11 22.14 -3.69 -2.75
CA THR A 11 20.99 -4.14 -3.56
C THR A 11 20.74 -3.26 -4.78
N GLY A 12 21.33 -2.07 -4.85
CA GLY A 12 21.08 -1.08 -5.88
C GLY A 12 19.73 -0.36 -5.71
N ALA A 13 18.98 -0.63 -4.64
CA ALA A 13 17.69 0.01 -4.41
C ALA A 13 17.86 1.50 -4.10
N VAL A 14 16.97 2.31 -4.67
CA VAL A 14 16.91 3.76 -4.46
C VAL A 14 15.58 4.11 -3.80
N SER A 15 15.64 4.93 -2.77
CA SER A 15 14.46 5.49 -2.09
C SER A 15 14.56 6.99 -2.03
N GLU A 16 13.46 7.68 -2.23
CA GLU A 16 13.34 9.12 -2.05
C GLU A 16 12.54 9.42 -0.79
N TYR A 17 13.06 10.32 0.04
CA TYR A 17 12.39 10.82 1.23
C TYR A 17 12.04 12.29 1.03
N THR A 18 10.76 12.62 1.15
CA THR A 18 10.26 13.99 1.08
C THR A 18 10.11 14.58 2.48
N GLY A 19 10.39 15.87 2.64
CA GLY A 19 10.33 16.52 3.95
C GLY A 19 11.49 16.16 4.89
N PHE A 20 12.54 15.54 4.38
CA PHE A 20 13.69 15.06 5.13
C PHE A 20 14.76 16.16 5.30
N GLY A 21 14.41 17.21 6.02
CA GLY A 21 15.21 18.43 6.18
C GLY A 21 16.28 18.35 7.26
N PHE A 22 17.00 17.24 7.38
CA PHE A 22 18.08 17.08 8.34
C PHE A 22 19.38 17.74 7.86
N GLN A 23 20.09 18.36 8.77
CA GLN A 23 21.38 19.04 8.53
C GLN A 23 22.57 18.13 8.82
N SER A 24 22.37 17.13 9.67
CA SER A 24 23.36 16.10 9.99
C SER A 24 22.67 14.75 10.14
N ILE A 25 23.36 13.68 9.77
CA ILE A 25 22.85 12.33 9.86
C ILE A 25 23.95 11.35 10.26
N THR A 26 23.62 10.43 11.13
CA THR A 26 24.40 9.26 11.49
C THR A 26 23.57 8.01 11.24
N PRO A 27 24.11 6.79 11.34
CA PRO A 27 23.31 5.58 11.15
C PRO A 27 22.10 5.44 12.09
N THR A 28 22.09 6.12 13.22
CA THR A 28 21.06 5.98 14.25
C THR A 28 20.32 7.27 14.57
N HIS A 29 20.83 8.43 14.18
CA HIS A 29 20.23 9.72 14.52
C HIS A 29 20.33 10.71 13.36
N ALA A 30 19.37 11.62 13.33
CA ALA A 30 19.35 12.76 12.42
C ALA A 30 19.09 14.05 13.20
N GLY A 31 19.86 15.10 12.89
CA GLY A 31 19.75 16.40 13.54
C GLY A 31 19.19 17.46 12.62
N SER A 32 18.26 18.27 13.12
CA SER A 32 17.74 19.45 12.47
C SER A 32 17.82 20.68 13.36
N ALA A 33 17.44 21.84 12.85
CA ALA A 33 17.34 23.05 13.65
C ALA A 33 16.32 22.95 14.81
N THR A 34 15.38 22.01 14.71
CA THR A 34 14.30 21.81 15.68
C THR A 34 14.53 20.69 16.68
N GLY A 35 15.55 19.84 16.47
CA GLY A 35 15.86 18.77 17.41
C GLY A 35 16.70 17.63 16.84
N LEU A 36 16.93 16.66 17.71
CA LEU A 36 17.60 15.40 17.41
C LEU A 36 16.55 14.29 17.33
N PHE A 37 16.56 13.54 16.25
CA PHE A 37 15.62 12.44 15.98
C PHE A 37 16.37 11.12 15.93
N THR A 38 15.81 10.09 16.54
CA THR A 38 16.31 8.72 16.40
C THR A 38 15.75 8.13 15.11
N LEU A 39 16.61 7.57 14.27
CA LEU A 39 16.20 6.88 13.06
C LEU A 39 15.83 5.44 13.38
N GLY A 40 14.63 5.03 13.02
CA GLY A 40 14.06 3.71 13.29
C GLY A 40 12.93 3.76 14.33
N GLY A 41 12.26 2.62 14.52
CA GLY A 41 11.07 2.49 15.36
C GLY A 41 9.77 2.50 14.52
N ASP A 42 8.65 2.50 15.23
CA ASP A 42 7.32 2.26 14.65
C ASP A 42 6.53 3.56 14.46
N THR A 43 7.12 4.70 14.78
CA THR A 43 6.43 6.01 14.71
C THR A 43 7.34 7.07 14.08
N ASP A 44 6.72 8.02 13.39
CA ASP A 44 7.34 9.24 12.92
C ASP A 44 6.92 10.41 13.83
N ALA A 45 7.85 10.92 14.62
CA ALA A 45 7.61 11.97 15.62
C ALA A 45 6.40 11.66 16.56
N GLY A 46 6.23 10.40 16.93
CA GLY A 46 5.13 9.92 17.77
C GLY A 46 3.83 9.60 17.02
N LEU A 47 3.79 9.78 15.71
CA LEU A 47 2.63 9.43 14.89
C LEU A 47 2.84 8.07 14.21
N PRO A 48 1.77 7.27 14.02
CA PRO A 48 1.85 6.01 13.29
C PRO A 48 2.37 6.20 11.86
N ILE A 49 3.26 5.31 11.42
CA ILE A 49 3.77 5.33 10.04
C ILE A 49 2.79 4.59 9.14
N VAL A 50 2.01 5.33 8.36
CA VAL A 50 1.09 4.76 7.37
C VAL A 50 1.79 4.61 6.04
N ALA A 51 1.91 3.36 5.58
CA ALA A 51 2.48 3.02 4.29
C ALA A 51 1.39 2.55 3.32
N THR A 52 1.55 2.88 2.04
CA THR A 52 0.61 2.48 0.99
C THR A 52 1.36 1.88 -0.19
N VAL A 53 0.87 0.75 -0.68
CA VAL A 53 1.35 0.10 -1.89
C VAL A 53 0.20 0.03 -2.88
N THR A 54 0.41 0.46 -4.12
CA THR A 54 -0.63 0.41 -5.16
C THR A 54 -0.08 -0.26 -6.42
N THR A 55 -0.81 -1.23 -6.96
CA THR A 55 -0.48 -1.88 -8.23
C THR A 55 -0.77 -0.94 -9.41
N GLY A 56 -0.14 -1.21 -10.55
CA GLY A 56 -0.57 -0.57 -11.80
C GLY A 56 -1.98 -1.01 -12.22
N LYS A 57 -2.70 -0.15 -12.95
CA LYS A 57 -3.99 -0.51 -13.57
C LYS A 57 -3.78 -1.56 -14.66
N GLN A 58 -4.52 -2.65 -14.57
CA GLN A 58 -4.43 -3.79 -15.50
C GLN A 58 -5.82 -4.27 -15.93
N LEU A 59 -5.86 -4.99 -17.05
CA LEU A 59 -7.08 -5.63 -17.58
C LEU A 59 -7.44 -6.94 -16.89
N TRP A 60 -6.56 -7.52 -16.11
CA TRP A 60 -6.77 -8.78 -15.37
C TRP A 60 -7.36 -9.92 -16.23
N GLY A 61 -6.70 -10.20 -17.35
CA GLY A 61 -7.00 -11.35 -18.21
C GLY A 61 -7.90 -11.07 -19.41
N GLY A 62 -8.60 -9.96 -19.49
CA GLY A 62 -9.45 -9.69 -20.64
C GLY A 62 -10.01 -8.27 -20.71
N SER A 63 -10.55 -7.88 -21.86
CA SER A 63 -11.12 -6.55 -22.10
C SER A 63 -12.61 -6.42 -21.64
N LEU A 64 -13.19 -7.48 -21.11
CA LEU A 64 -14.56 -7.43 -20.59
C LEU A 64 -14.58 -6.75 -19.22
N LYS A 65 -15.70 -6.12 -18.89
CA LYS A 65 -15.93 -5.58 -17.54
C LYS A 65 -15.87 -6.71 -16.52
N LYS A 66 -15.18 -6.48 -15.43
CA LYS A 66 -15.02 -7.43 -14.32
C LYS A 66 -15.80 -6.98 -13.12
N MET A 67 -16.48 -7.93 -12.50
CA MET A 67 -17.07 -7.77 -11.17
C MET A 67 -16.07 -8.27 -10.16
N LEU A 68 -15.63 -7.41 -9.28
CA LEU A 68 -14.72 -7.78 -8.21
C LEU A 68 -15.48 -8.55 -7.13
N GLN A 69 -15.03 -9.76 -6.80
CA GLN A 69 -15.66 -10.63 -5.81
C GLN A 69 -14.92 -10.62 -4.49
N MET A 70 -13.60 -10.77 -4.53
CA MET A 70 -12.76 -10.87 -3.34
C MET A 70 -11.32 -10.50 -3.67
N VAL A 71 -10.61 -9.93 -2.71
CA VAL A 71 -9.17 -9.72 -2.78
C VAL A 71 -8.52 -10.41 -1.58
N TYR A 72 -7.49 -11.18 -1.86
CA TYR A 72 -6.70 -11.88 -0.87
C TYR A 72 -5.30 -11.28 -0.80
N PHE A 73 -4.82 -11.16 0.42
CA PHE A 73 -3.49 -10.63 0.72
C PHE A 73 -2.67 -11.70 1.43
N SER A 74 -1.61 -12.17 0.78
CA SER A 74 -0.57 -12.96 1.44
C SER A 74 0.38 -11.98 2.10
N LEU A 75 0.22 -11.80 3.40
CA LEU A 75 1.01 -10.83 4.17
C LEU A 75 1.27 -11.33 5.58
N LYS A 76 2.34 -10.83 6.18
CA LYS A 76 2.61 -10.90 7.62
C LYS A 76 2.37 -9.53 8.20
N GLY A 77 1.73 -9.48 9.36
CA GLY A 77 1.41 -8.23 10.03
C GLY A 77 0.35 -8.41 11.09
N SER A 78 -0.16 -7.31 11.59
CA SER A 78 -1.22 -7.28 12.61
C SER A 78 -2.13 -6.06 12.40
N GLY A 79 -3.15 -5.95 13.25
CA GLY A 79 -4.01 -4.77 13.28
C GLY A 79 -5.03 -4.69 12.14
N THR A 80 -5.39 -3.48 11.77
CA THR A 80 -6.36 -3.18 10.72
C THR A 80 -5.65 -2.57 9.52
N SER A 81 -5.98 -3.08 8.35
CA SER A 81 -5.50 -2.57 7.07
C SER A 81 -6.66 -2.14 6.20
N ALA A 82 -6.37 -1.37 5.17
CA ALA A 82 -7.34 -0.96 4.17
C ALA A 82 -6.92 -1.43 2.78
N MET A 83 -7.88 -1.96 2.05
CA MET A 83 -7.76 -2.21 0.63
C MET A 83 -8.39 -1.06 -0.14
N THR A 84 -7.70 -0.51 -1.13
CA THR A 84 -8.28 0.45 -2.06
C THR A 84 -8.40 -0.18 -3.44
N VAL A 85 -9.58 -0.08 -4.02
CA VAL A 85 -9.84 -0.50 -5.40
C VAL A 85 -9.93 0.73 -6.27
N HIS A 86 -9.04 0.86 -7.23
CA HIS A 86 -9.02 1.97 -8.19
C HIS A 86 -9.62 1.50 -9.51
N GLY A 87 -10.76 2.04 -9.87
CA GLY A 87 -11.37 1.92 -11.18
C GLY A 87 -10.83 2.97 -12.16
N GLU A 88 -11.55 3.23 -13.24
CA GLU A 88 -11.15 4.23 -14.23
C GLU A 88 -11.18 5.66 -13.68
N SER A 89 -12.25 6.01 -12.98
CA SER A 89 -12.48 7.36 -12.44
C SER A 89 -12.82 7.38 -10.95
N THR A 90 -12.94 6.23 -10.32
CA THR A 90 -13.38 6.10 -8.92
C THR A 90 -12.40 5.25 -8.11
N ALA A 91 -12.34 5.52 -6.81
CA ALA A 91 -11.61 4.71 -5.86
C ALA A 91 -12.51 4.40 -4.67
N TYR A 92 -12.42 3.16 -4.19
CA TYR A 92 -13.19 2.67 -3.06
C TYR A 92 -12.26 2.06 -2.04
N SER A 93 -12.42 2.39 -0.76
CA SER A 93 -11.61 1.86 0.32
C SER A 93 -12.43 0.93 1.21
N TYR A 94 -11.84 -0.20 1.58
CA TYR A 94 -12.46 -1.25 2.39
C TYR A 94 -11.52 -1.66 3.51
N PRO A 95 -11.86 -1.36 4.77
CA PRO A 95 -11.06 -1.82 5.90
C PRO A 95 -11.21 -3.34 6.08
N PHE A 96 -10.16 -3.99 6.53
CA PHE A 96 -10.18 -5.40 6.87
C PHE A 96 -9.16 -5.72 7.97
N PRO A 97 -9.44 -6.72 8.82
CA PRO A 97 -8.48 -7.17 9.83
C PRO A 97 -7.39 -8.03 9.20
N VAL A 98 -6.16 -7.78 9.58
CA VAL A 98 -5.02 -8.62 9.22
C VAL A 98 -5.07 -9.90 10.06
N ARG A 99 -4.97 -11.05 9.40
CA ARG A 99 -4.88 -12.35 10.08
C ARG A 99 -3.41 -12.64 10.41
N PRO A 100 -3.10 -13.01 11.65
CA PRO A 100 -1.72 -13.33 12.04
C PRO A 100 -1.20 -14.60 11.35
N THR A 101 -2.10 -15.48 10.90
CA THR A 101 -1.79 -16.71 10.16
C THR A 101 -2.69 -16.86 8.95
N GLY A 102 -2.12 -17.32 7.83
CA GLY A 102 -2.83 -17.54 6.58
C GLY A 102 -3.03 -16.26 5.76
N GLN A 103 -3.98 -16.31 4.83
CA GLN A 103 -4.30 -15.17 3.98
C GLN A 103 -5.34 -14.27 4.64
N SER A 104 -5.08 -12.98 4.62
CA SER A 104 -6.07 -11.94 4.92
C SER A 104 -6.94 -11.72 3.69
N ARG A 105 -8.19 -11.31 3.90
CA ARG A 105 -9.12 -11.08 2.79
C ARG A 105 -9.91 -9.80 3.01
N SER A 106 -10.14 -9.10 1.93
CA SER A 106 -11.05 -7.96 1.89
C SER A 106 -12.16 -8.21 0.89
N LYS A 107 -13.40 -8.01 1.31
CA LYS A 107 -14.58 -8.16 0.46
C LYS A 107 -15.00 -6.78 -0.04
N PRO A 108 -14.86 -6.50 -1.34
CA PRO A 108 -15.34 -5.23 -1.89
C PRO A 108 -16.86 -5.17 -1.94
N GLY A 109 -17.40 -3.98 -2.10
CA GLY A 109 -18.83 -3.77 -2.35
C GLY A 109 -19.29 -4.41 -3.66
N LEU A 110 -20.52 -4.88 -3.66
CA LEU A 110 -21.17 -5.37 -4.87
C LEU A 110 -21.46 -4.19 -5.82
N GLY A 111 -20.92 -4.21 -7.00
CA GLY A 111 -21.21 -3.15 -8.01
C GLY A 111 -19.97 -2.53 -8.64
N ILE A 112 -18.79 -2.86 -8.18
CA ILE A 112 -17.56 -2.48 -8.87
C ILE A 112 -17.50 -3.28 -10.17
N ARG A 113 -17.71 -2.59 -11.31
CA ARG A 113 -17.71 -3.17 -12.65
C ARG A 113 -16.84 -2.33 -13.55
N GLU A 114 -15.58 -2.72 -13.68
CA GLU A 114 -14.57 -1.96 -14.42
C GLU A 114 -13.78 -2.88 -15.36
N ASN A 115 -13.23 -2.27 -16.41
CA ASN A 115 -12.31 -2.96 -17.31
C ASN A 115 -10.91 -2.98 -16.72
N TYR A 116 -10.45 -1.82 -16.26
CA TYR A 116 -9.14 -1.62 -15.65
C TYR A 116 -9.32 -1.50 -14.14
N LEU A 117 -8.55 -2.28 -13.41
CA LEU A 117 -8.53 -2.25 -11.95
C LEU A 117 -7.09 -2.16 -11.46
N ALA A 118 -6.88 -1.36 -10.43
CA ALA A 118 -5.68 -1.39 -9.61
C ALA A 118 -6.07 -1.58 -8.15
N PHE A 119 -5.17 -2.16 -7.37
CA PHE A 119 -5.41 -2.49 -5.97
C PHE A 119 -4.35 -1.83 -5.11
N GLY A 120 -4.81 -1.15 -4.07
CA GLY A 120 -3.98 -0.57 -3.04
C GLY A 120 -4.10 -1.37 -1.74
N TYR A 121 -3.02 -1.39 -0.98
CA TYR A 121 -2.96 -1.85 0.39
C TYR A 121 -2.38 -0.74 1.26
N SER A 122 -2.94 -0.54 2.45
CA SER A 122 -2.41 0.38 3.45
C SER A 122 -2.58 -0.21 4.85
N ASN A 123 -1.56 -0.05 5.70
CA ASN A 123 -1.61 -0.37 7.12
C ASN A 123 -2.30 0.76 7.91
N ALA A 124 -3.60 0.86 7.84
CA ALA A 124 -4.38 2.02 8.30
C ALA A 124 -4.07 2.49 9.74
N ASP A 125 -3.58 1.60 10.59
CA ASP A 125 -3.21 1.86 11.99
C ASP A 125 -1.71 2.02 12.24
N GLY A 126 -0.88 1.97 11.18
CA GLY A 126 0.58 2.10 11.27
C GLY A 126 1.31 0.84 11.72
N ALA A 127 0.61 -0.30 11.88
CA ALA A 127 1.26 -1.56 12.25
C ALA A 127 2.19 -2.04 11.13
N ASP A 128 3.31 -2.65 11.52
CA ASP A 128 4.27 -3.25 10.60
C ASP A 128 3.64 -4.33 9.72
N PHE A 129 4.06 -4.39 8.48
CA PHE A 129 3.65 -5.46 7.58
C PHE A 129 4.73 -5.84 6.57
N GLN A 130 4.64 -7.07 6.11
CA GLN A 130 5.36 -7.57 4.94
C GLN A 130 4.33 -8.13 3.95
N LEU A 131 4.16 -7.45 2.82
CA LEU A 131 3.23 -7.86 1.76
C LEU A 131 3.99 -8.68 0.71
N ASP A 132 3.57 -9.93 0.52
CA ASP A 132 4.18 -10.83 -0.46
C ASP A 132 3.38 -10.83 -1.77
N ARG A 133 2.04 -10.90 -1.69
CA ARG A 133 1.20 -11.07 -2.87
C ARG A 133 -0.23 -10.55 -2.67
N ILE A 134 -0.81 -10.03 -3.75
CA ILE A 134 -2.22 -9.70 -3.86
C ILE A 134 -2.85 -10.63 -4.89
N GLU A 135 -3.87 -11.38 -4.50
CA GLU A 135 -4.66 -12.24 -5.39
C GLU A 135 -6.07 -11.68 -5.51
N VAL A 136 -6.58 -11.65 -6.72
CA VAL A 136 -7.87 -11.02 -7.03
C VAL A 136 -8.81 -12.04 -7.65
N LEU A 137 -9.98 -12.20 -7.04
CA LEU A 137 -11.06 -13.00 -7.59
C LEU A 137 -12.03 -12.08 -8.32
N VAL A 138 -12.10 -12.22 -9.62
CA VAL A 138 -13.01 -11.48 -10.49
C VAL A 138 -13.94 -12.41 -11.23
N ALA A 139 -15.16 -11.96 -11.50
CA ALA A 139 -16.08 -12.59 -12.46
C ALA A 139 -16.17 -11.69 -13.69
N GLU A 140 -16.01 -12.25 -14.86
CA GLU A 140 -16.17 -11.51 -16.10
C GLU A 140 -17.67 -11.25 -16.37
N SER A 141 -17.97 -10.03 -16.70
CA SER A 141 -19.29 -9.64 -17.21
C SER A 141 -19.35 -9.92 -18.71
N LYS A 142 -20.51 -10.34 -19.21
CA LYS A 142 -20.76 -10.46 -20.66
C LYS A 142 -20.83 -9.10 -21.36
N THR A 143 -20.87 -8.02 -20.60
CA THR A 143 -21.00 -6.65 -21.12
C THR A 143 -19.61 -6.10 -21.46
N ARG A 144 -19.39 -5.84 -22.73
CA ARG A 144 -18.23 -5.04 -23.17
C ARG A 144 -18.50 -3.56 -22.91
N ARG A 145 -17.43 -2.79 -22.77
CA ARG A 145 -17.54 -1.34 -22.84
C ARG A 145 -17.86 -0.97 -24.30
N VAL A 146 -18.91 -0.21 -24.50
CA VAL A 146 -19.25 0.40 -25.79
C VAL A 146 -18.72 1.83 -25.75
#